data_307ed82b8275b98a8ea18cbed158104d
#
_entry.id   307ed82b8275b98a8ea18cbed158104d
#
_cell.length_a   1.000
_cell.length_b   1.000
_cell.length_c   1.000
_cell.angle_alpha   90.00
_cell.angle_beta   90.00
_cell.angle_gamma   90.00
#
_symmetry.space_group_name_H-M   'P 1'
#
loop_
_entity.id
_entity.type
_entity.pdbx_description
1 polymer ?
#
loop_
_entity_poly.entity_id
_entity_poly.type
_entity_poly.pdbx_seq_one_letter_code
_entity_poly.pdbx_strand_id
1 'polypeptide(L)'
;MDFPDEWTQKEFMQNKIKLEKEGVKVVLVDTILSPIEKAETTTYNPHEFKNYPDGTVLVFYCDSGKATLDRLKEYKERFPQHHCVSLKGGRGYWRKNMMLLDEDVL
;
A
#
# COMPACT_ATOMS: atom_id res chain seq x y z
N MET A 1 -8.46 -5.23 -13.81
CA MET A 1 -7.86 -6.07 -12.75
C MET A 1 -8.61 -5.85 -11.45
N ASP A 2 -9.04 -6.93 -10.81
CA ASP A 2 -9.67 -6.85 -9.51
C ASP A 2 -8.60 -6.88 -8.41
N PHE A 3 -8.66 -5.91 -7.51
CA PHE A 3 -7.72 -5.84 -6.41
C PHE A 3 -8.34 -6.50 -5.17
N PRO A 4 -7.58 -7.32 -4.44
CA PRO A 4 -8.06 -7.87 -3.18
C PRO A 4 -8.13 -6.75 -2.12
N ASP A 5 -8.79 -7.06 -1.01
CA ASP A 5 -8.87 -6.09 0.10
C ASP A 5 -7.54 -5.94 0.83
N GLU A 6 -6.71 -6.97 0.81
CA GLU A 6 -5.42 -6.97 1.49
C GLU A 6 -4.30 -7.49 0.60
N TRP A 7 -3.11 -6.94 0.81
CA TRP A 7 -1.86 -7.52 0.33
C TRP A 7 -0.93 -7.77 1.51
N THR A 8 -0.22 -8.89 1.49
CA THR A 8 0.93 -9.08 2.38
C THR A 8 2.07 -8.16 1.93
N GLN A 9 3.10 -8.01 2.77
CA GLN A 9 4.28 -7.25 2.39
C GLN A 9 4.90 -7.78 1.08
N LYS A 10 5.01 -9.10 0.96
CA LYS A 10 5.56 -9.73 -0.25
C LYS A 10 4.72 -9.40 -1.49
N GLU A 11 3.41 -9.56 -1.37
CA GLU A 11 2.49 -9.23 -2.46
C GLU A 11 2.57 -7.75 -2.83
N PHE A 12 2.65 -6.86 -1.83
CA PHE A 12 2.82 -5.44 -2.06
C PHE A 12 4.08 -5.16 -2.89
N MET A 13 5.21 -5.73 -2.48
CA MET A 13 6.48 -5.50 -3.17
C MET A 13 6.47 -6.02 -4.60
N GLN A 14 5.95 -7.23 -4.81
CA GLN A 14 5.85 -7.83 -6.14
C GLN A 14 4.91 -7.04 -7.04
N ASN A 15 3.75 -6.68 -6.53
CA ASN A 15 2.75 -5.94 -7.30
C ASN A 15 3.19 -4.51 -7.59
N LYS A 16 3.90 -3.87 -6.65
CA LYS A 16 4.45 -2.53 -6.87
C LYS A 16 5.40 -2.53 -8.06
N ILE A 17 6.34 -3.48 -8.11
CA ILE A 17 7.29 -3.58 -9.21
C ILE A 17 6.55 -3.80 -10.52
N LYS A 18 5.63 -4.75 -10.54
CA LYS A 18 4.87 -5.10 -11.74
C LYS A 18 4.03 -3.93 -12.26
N LEU A 19 3.28 -3.30 -11.37
CA LEU A 19 2.38 -2.21 -11.73
C LEU A 19 3.14 -0.96 -12.17
N GLU A 20 4.25 -0.65 -11.50
CA GLU A 20 5.06 0.51 -11.87
C GLU A 20 5.69 0.33 -13.26
N LYS A 21 6.04 -0.88 -13.63
CA LYS A 21 6.50 -1.18 -15.00
C LYS A 21 5.42 -0.92 -16.04
N GLU A 22 4.16 -1.06 -15.65
CA GLU A 22 3.01 -0.81 -16.51
C GLU A 22 2.58 0.66 -16.50
N GLY A 23 3.31 1.52 -15.78
CA GLY A 23 3.01 2.95 -15.68
C GLY A 23 1.98 3.30 -14.60
N VAL A 24 1.65 2.37 -13.72
CA VAL A 24 0.70 2.59 -12.62
C VAL A 24 1.44 3.06 -11.39
N LYS A 25 0.97 4.17 -10.80
CA LYS A 25 1.53 4.70 -9.55
C LYS A 25 1.05 3.86 -8.38
N VAL A 26 1.98 3.43 -7.51
CA VAL A 26 1.67 2.68 -6.28
C VAL A 26 2.22 3.44 -5.09
N VAL A 27 1.37 3.72 -4.11
CA VAL A 27 1.71 4.55 -2.95
C VAL A 27 1.45 3.76 -1.67
N LEU A 28 2.45 3.70 -0.80
CA LEU A 28 2.31 3.11 0.54
C LEU A 28 1.92 4.25 1.50
N VAL A 29 0.68 4.18 2.02
CA VAL A 29 0.08 5.27 2.79
C VAL A 29 0.17 4.99 4.29
N ASP A 30 0.83 5.91 5.00
CA ASP A 30 0.96 5.87 6.45
C ASP A 30 -0.26 6.53 7.10
N THR A 31 -1.05 5.75 7.85
CA THR A 31 -2.24 6.26 8.55
C THR A 31 -1.99 6.53 10.04
N ILE A 32 -0.77 6.28 10.54
CA ILE A 32 -0.47 6.36 11.97
C ILE A 32 0.70 7.29 12.29
N LEU A 33 1.16 8.06 11.31
CA LEU A 33 2.31 8.97 11.45
C LEU A 33 3.55 8.23 11.97
N SER A 34 3.78 7.04 11.44
CA SER A 34 4.92 6.20 11.82
C SER A 34 5.50 5.55 10.56
N PRO A 35 6.39 6.26 9.85
CA PRO A 35 6.96 5.74 8.60
C PRO A 35 7.71 4.43 8.83
N ILE A 36 7.65 3.58 7.81
CA ILE A 36 8.41 2.33 7.82
C ILE A 36 9.82 2.65 7.33
N GLU A 37 10.82 2.35 8.16
CA GLU A 37 12.22 2.56 7.79
C GLU A 37 12.57 1.81 6.50
N LYS A 38 13.27 2.47 5.60
CA LYS A 38 13.71 1.95 4.31
C LYS A 38 12.58 1.67 3.32
N ALA A 39 11.36 2.05 3.63
CA ALA A 39 10.26 2.01 2.68
C ALA A 39 9.83 3.44 2.36
N GLU A 40 9.49 3.68 1.09
CA GLU A 40 8.95 4.97 0.70
C GLU A 40 7.50 5.04 1.14
N THR A 41 7.21 5.87 2.13
CA THR A 41 5.86 6.03 2.65
C THR A 41 5.37 7.47 2.45
N THR A 42 4.06 7.60 2.26
CA THR A 42 3.40 8.91 2.14
C THR A 42 2.35 9.00 3.24
N THR A 43 2.40 10.09 4.00
CA THR A 43 1.39 10.34 5.04
C THR A 43 0.01 10.49 4.41
N TYR A 44 -1.01 9.98 5.06
CA TYR A 44 -2.39 10.10 4.60
C TYR A 44 -2.75 11.56 4.34
N ASN A 45 -3.06 11.89 3.10
CA ASN A 45 -3.39 13.23 2.67
C ASN A 45 -4.43 13.16 1.54
N PRO A 46 -5.74 13.29 1.86
CA PRO A 46 -6.79 13.17 0.86
C PRO A 46 -6.67 14.16 -0.30
N HIS A 47 -6.21 15.39 -0.04
CA HIS A 47 -6.04 16.39 -1.09
C HIS A 47 -4.99 15.97 -2.11
N GLU A 48 -3.87 15.46 -1.63
CA GLU A 48 -2.81 14.98 -2.51
C GLU A 48 -3.28 13.79 -3.34
N PHE A 49 -3.98 12.85 -2.70
CA PHE A 49 -4.43 11.62 -3.37
C PHE A 49 -5.44 11.91 -4.48
N LYS A 50 -6.26 12.94 -4.34
CA LYS A 50 -7.20 13.33 -5.38
C LYS A 50 -6.52 13.85 -6.65
N ASN A 51 -5.29 14.34 -6.51
CA ASN A 51 -4.51 14.87 -7.62
C ASN A 51 -3.65 13.80 -8.31
N TYR A 52 -3.58 12.59 -7.77
CA TYR A 52 -2.87 11.50 -8.43
C TYR A 52 -3.62 11.03 -9.68
N PRO A 53 -2.91 10.47 -10.67
CA PRO A 53 -3.57 9.92 -11.85
C PRO A 53 -4.62 8.88 -11.48
N ASP A 54 -5.72 8.84 -12.21
CA ASP A 54 -6.75 7.81 -12.01
C ASP A 54 -6.12 6.42 -12.15
N GLY A 55 -6.56 5.50 -11.30
CA GLY A 55 -6.01 4.15 -11.28
C GLY A 55 -4.79 3.99 -10.39
N THR A 56 -4.37 5.05 -9.67
CA THR A 56 -3.31 4.91 -8.67
C THR A 56 -3.71 3.88 -7.61
N VAL A 57 -2.77 3.06 -7.18
CA VAL A 57 -3.01 2.07 -6.13
C VAL A 57 -2.53 2.64 -4.80
N LEU A 58 -3.45 2.79 -3.86
CA LEU A 58 -3.19 3.28 -2.51
C LEU A 58 -3.18 2.09 -1.56
N VAL A 59 -2.03 1.80 -0.97
CA VAL A 59 -1.88 0.71 0.00
C VAL A 59 -1.78 1.32 1.38
N PHE A 60 -2.82 1.19 2.18
CA PHE A 60 -2.92 1.79 3.50
C PHE A 60 -2.36 0.85 4.56
N TYR A 61 -1.56 1.38 5.49
CA TYR A 61 -1.11 0.57 6.62
C TYR A 61 -1.33 1.27 7.96
N CYS A 62 -1.51 0.45 8.99
CA CYS A 62 -1.53 0.85 10.38
C CYS A 62 -0.58 -0.08 11.15
N ASP A 63 -0.72 -0.20 12.46
CA ASP A 63 0.17 -1.05 13.26
C ASP A 63 0.02 -2.54 12.94
N SER A 64 -1.22 -3.04 12.88
CA SER A 64 -1.51 -4.48 12.72
C SER A 64 -2.20 -4.84 11.40
N GLY A 65 -2.64 -3.85 10.64
CA GLY A 65 -3.44 -4.06 9.45
C GLY A 65 -4.94 -4.15 9.72
N LYS A 66 -5.35 -4.21 10.98
CA LYS A 66 -6.77 -4.35 11.33
C LYS A 66 -7.55 -3.06 11.10
N ALA A 67 -7.03 -1.93 11.59
CA ALA A 67 -7.73 -0.66 11.45
C ALA A 67 -7.88 -0.25 9.99
N THR A 68 -6.84 -0.43 9.17
CA THR A 68 -6.92 -0.09 7.74
C THR A 68 -7.85 -1.02 6.98
N LEU A 69 -7.92 -2.29 7.37
CA LEU A 69 -8.87 -3.21 6.77
C LEU A 69 -10.31 -2.84 7.13
N ASP A 70 -10.56 -2.49 8.40
CA ASP A 70 -11.87 -2.06 8.86
C ASP A 70 -12.34 -0.77 8.16
N ARG A 71 -11.41 0.11 7.80
CA ARG A 71 -11.71 1.39 7.14
C ARG A 71 -11.63 1.33 5.62
N LEU A 72 -11.32 0.17 5.07
CA LEU A 72 -11.07 0.06 3.63
C LEU A 72 -12.27 0.50 2.79
N LYS A 73 -13.48 0.15 3.23
CA LYS A 73 -14.70 0.56 2.55
C LYS A 73 -14.81 2.09 2.47
N GLU A 74 -14.48 2.78 3.56
CA GLU A 74 -14.49 4.25 3.59
C GLU A 74 -13.45 4.83 2.63
N TYR A 75 -12.26 4.24 2.57
CA TYR A 75 -11.23 4.67 1.63
C TYR A 75 -11.69 4.50 0.18
N LYS A 76 -12.31 3.36 -0.14
CA LYS A 76 -12.86 3.13 -1.48
C LYS A 76 -13.94 4.14 -1.86
N GLU A 77 -14.78 4.50 -0.92
CA GLU A 77 -15.83 5.50 -1.15
C GLU A 77 -15.25 6.90 -1.33
N ARG A 78 -14.16 7.21 -0.60
CA ARG A 78 -13.52 8.53 -0.66
C ARG A 78 -12.66 8.70 -1.91
N PHE A 79 -12.06 7.62 -2.40
CA PHE A 79 -11.16 7.62 -3.56
C PHE A 79 -11.66 6.67 -4.65
N PRO A 80 -12.85 6.92 -5.22
CA PRO A 80 -13.42 5.97 -6.20
C PRO A 80 -12.62 5.86 -7.49
N GLN A 81 -11.77 6.85 -7.80
CA GLN A 81 -10.91 6.84 -8.98
C GLN A 81 -9.63 6.01 -8.78
N HIS A 82 -9.36 5.57 -7.56
CA HIS A 82 -8.15 4.80 -7.23
C HIS A 82 -8.50 3.39 -6.75
N HIS A 83 -7.48 2.55 -6.67
CA HIS A 83 -7.59 1.23 -6.06
C HIS A 83 -7.08 1.29 -4.63
N CYS A 84 -7.85 0.82 -3.67
CA CYS A 84 -7.50 0.87 -2.25
C CYS A 84 -7.30 -0.54 -1.71
N VAL A 85 -6.16 -0.77 -1.05
CA VAL A 85 -5.77 -2.06 -0.49
C VAL A 85 -5.23 -1.82 0.91
N SER A 86 -5.49 -2.74 1.85
CA SER A 86 -4.90 -2.70 3.18
C SER A 86 -3.66 -3.58 3.23
N LEU A 87 -2.60 -3.09 3.86
CA LEU A 87 -1.38 -3.89 4.06
C LEU A 87 -1.60 -4.84 5.22
N LYS A 88 -1.65 -6.14 4.93
CA LYS A 88 -1.86 -7.17 5.93
C LYS A 88 -0.70 -7.20 6.91
N GLY A 89 -1.01 -7.19 8.20
CA GLY A 89 0.00 -7.16 9.25
C GLY A 89 0.56 -5.79 9.54
N GLY A 90 0.35 -4.82 8.67
CA GLY A 90 0.74 -3.44 8.88
C GLY A 90 2.23 -3.26 9.15
N ARG A 91 2.54 -2.20 9.90
CA ARG A 91 3.92 -1.88 10.26
C ARG A 91 4.52 -2.93 11.20
N GLY A 92 3.71 -3.54 12.06
CA GLY A 92 4.17 -4.49 13.07
C GLY A 92 4.79 -5.76 12.49
N TYR A 93 4.33 -6.19 11.33
CA TYR A 93 4.85 -7.39 10.65
C TYR A 93 5.79 -7.08 9.50
N TRP A 94 6.14 -5.81 9.29
CA TRP A 94 7.05 -5.45 8.21
C TRP A 94 8.45 -6.00 8.47
N ARG A 95 9.00 -6.71 7.47
CA ARG A 95 10.34 -7.30 7.55
C ARG A 95 11.29 -6.45 6.72
N LYS A 96 12.36 -5.98 7.36
CA LYS A 96 13.30 -5.02 6.75
C LYS A 96 14.05 -5.57 5.55
N ASN A 97 14.32 -6.86 5.52
CA ASN A 97 15.14 -7.48 4.49
C ASN A 97 14.36 -8.34 3.50
N MET A 98 13.04 -8.17 3.44
CA MET A 98 12.18 -8.96 2.57
C MET A 98 12.59 -8.87 1.10
N MET A 99 12.97 -7.68 0.64
CA MET A 99 13.39 -7.49 -0.74
C MET A 99 14.68 -8.25 -1.06
N LEU A 100 15.64 -8.24 -0.13
CA LEU A 100 16.88 -8.99 -0.29
C LEU A 100 16.64 -10.49 -0.37
N LEU A 101 15.72 -10.99 0.47
CA LEU A 101 15.36 -12.42 0.44
C LEU A 101 14.71 -12.80 -0.88
N ASP A 102 13.86 -11.94 -1.42
CA ASP A 102 13.20 -12.20 -2.70
C ASP A 102 14.22 -12.19 -3.85
N GLU A 103 15.22 -11.30 -3.80
CA GLU A 103 16.29 -11.27 -4.79
C GLU A 103 17.15 -12.52 -4.73
N ASP A 104 17.45 -13.02 -3.52
CA ASP A 104 18.25 -14.21 -3.33
C ASP A 104 17.52 -15.47 -3.82
N VAL A 105 16.23 -15.49 -3.80
CA VAL A 105 15.41 -16.63 -4.24
C VAL A 105 15.26 -16.65 -5.77
N LEU A 106 15.40 -15.51 -6.38
CA LEU A 106 15.30 -15.39 -7.83
C LEU A 106 16.64 -15.66 -8.51
#